data_df53ffd2b10009f2a241efe547fb5195
#
_entry.id   df53ffd2b10009f2a241efe547fb5195
#
_cell.length_a   1.000
_cell.length_b   1.000
_cell.length_c   1.000
_cell.angle_alpha   90.00
_cell.angle_beta   90.00
_cell.angle_gamma   90.00
#
_symmetry.space_group_name_H-M   'P 1'
#
loop_
_entity.id
_entity.type
_entity.pdbx_description
1 polymer ?
#
loop_
_entity_poly.entity_id
_entity_poly.type
_entity_poly.pdbx_seq_one_letter_code
_entity_poly.pdbx_strand_id
1 'polypeptide(L)'
;MKIVRVIARLNVGGPAKHVVWLTAGLRDAECETLLVAGTVPPGEDDMGYFAEEMGVKPLFISEMSREVSIKDALTIWKLYRLFVRERPDIVHTHTAKAGTVGRVAGLFYRWLTPGTFVGRPRSCKFVHTYHGHIFHSYYGRLKTRAFVNIEKALARLGTDRLVVISEQQRREINEQFRVGSADQFAVIRLGLDTQLFANWTKRRGRFRDELGADDSDILVGIVGRLTAIKNHALFLRAAALYKEQAGSPARVRFVVIGDGHLRRRLEEQVRTLGLIEDVVFTGTRKDPEFFYPALDVVALTSGNEGTPLTLIEAMLNARPVIATAVGGVVDLLGEVDANDDTTSSYSTCRRGIRVRPDDAAGFAAGLARLIGDEELRRQIGEGGRRFVTENYSKERLLDDVRSLYQQLVRTKPATVKARSSDRSLESRV
;
A
#
# COMPACT_ATOMS: atom_id res chain seq x y z
N MET A 1 -13.62 -7.19 22.90
CA MET A 1 -13.95 -6.54 21.61
C MET A 1 -13.87 -7.58 20.49
N LYS A 2 -14.92 -7.67 19.65
CA LYS A 2 -14.95 -8.61 18.53
C LYS A 2 -14.83 -7.87 17.19
N ILE A 3 -13.85 -8.28 16.37
CA ILE A 3 -13.52 -7.61 15.11
C ILE A 3 -13.66 -8.59 13.96
N VAL A 4 -14.45 -8.24 12.95
CA VAL A 4 -14.54 -8.97 11.69
C VAL A 4 -13.84 -8.16 10.60
N ARG A 5 -12.76 -8.73 10.02
CA ARG A 5 -12.05 -8.16 8.86
C ARG A 5 -12.52 -8.83 7.59
N VAL A 6 -12.73 -8.01 6.55
CA VAL A 6 -13.20 -8.50 5.25
C VAL A 6 -12.24 -8.01 4.16
N ILE A 7 -11.68 -8.95 3.40
CA ILE A 7 -10.84 -8.67 2.23
C ILE A 7 -11.34 -9.44 1.01
N ALA A 8 -11.24 -8.87 -0.19
CA ALA A 8 -11.77 -9.51 -1.40
C ALA A 8 -11.09 -10.84 -1.71
N ARG A 9 -9.79 -10.97 -1.45
CA ARG A 9 -9.00 -12.21 -1.64
C ARG A 9 -7.63 -12.09 -0.98
N LEU A 10 -7.02 -13.23 -0.65
CA LEU A 10 -5.66 -13.32 -0.10
C LEU A 10 -4.64 -13.62 -1.22
N ASN A 11 -4.58 -12.80 -2.26
CA ASN A 11 -3.56 -12.94 -3.29
C ASN A 11 -2.23 -12.32 -2.86
N VAL A 12 -1.11 -12.77 -3.46
CA VAL A 12 0.23 -12.25 -3.15
C VAL A 12 0.28 -10.74 -3.29
N GLY A 13 0.58 -10.05 -2.17
CA GLY A 13 0.70 -8.60 -2.12
C GLY A 13 0.58 -8.02 -0.71
N GLY A 14 0.91 -6.74 -0.60
CA GLY A 14 0.89 -5.98 0.66
C GLY A 14 -0.44 -6.04 1.44
N PRO A 15 -1.61 -5.88 0.78
CA PRO A 15 -2.89 -5.93 1.47
C PRO A 15 -3.18 -7.27 2.17
N ALA A 16 -2.80 -8.41 1.56
CA ALA A 16 -2.98 -9.72 2.19
C ALA A 16 -2.11 -9.89 3.43
N LYS A 17 -0.81 -9.56 3.35
CA LYS A 17 0.10 -9.54 4.51
C LYS A 17 -0.45 -8.66 5.63
N HIS A 18 -0.89 -7.44 5.28
CA HIS A 18 -1.43 -6.48 6.23
C HIS A 18 -2.63 -7.02 7.03
N VAL A 19 -3.63 -7.61 6.35
CA VAL A 19 -4.83 -8.10 7.05
C VAL A 19 -4.53 -9.34 7.90
N VAL A 20 -3.61 -10.21 7.46
CA VAL A 20 -3.17 -11.37 8.23
C VAL A 20 -2.43 -10.93 9.50
N TRP A 21 -1.47 -10.00 9.39
CA TRP A 21 -0.77 -9.43 10.57
C TRP A 21 -1.74 -8.76 11.55
N LEU A 22 -2.69 -7.95 11.06
CA LEU A 22 -3.70 -7.34 11.92
C LEU A 22 -4.58 -8.39 12.61
N THR A 23 -4.91 -9.48 11.91
CA THR A 23 -5.77 -10.54 12.47
C THR A 23 -5.04 -11.36 13.52
N ALA A 24 -3.78 -11.73 13.25
CA ALA A 24 -2.96 -12.47 14.20
C ALA A 24 -2.53 -11.60 15.40
N GLY A 25 -1.96 -10.41 15.10
CA GLY A 25 -1.30 -9.58 16.11
C GLY A 25 -2.25 -8.82 17.04
N LEU A 26 -3.53 -8.67 16.67
CA LEU A 26 -4.53 -8.05 17.55
C LEU A 26 -5.36 -9.09 18.32
N ARG A 27 -5.11 -10.39 18.14
CA ARG A 27 -5.79 -11.44 18.91
C ARG A 27 -5.17 -11.57 20.29
N ASP A 28 -5.95 -11.30 21.32
CA ASP A 28 -5.57 -11.45 22.72
C ASP A 28 -6.81 -11.75 23.60
N ALA A 29 -6.64 -11.71 24.93
CA ALA A 29 -7.73 -11.97 25.88
C ALA A 29 -8.90 -10.96 25.77
N GLU A 30 -8.63 -9.74 25.29
CA GLU A 30 -9.63 -8.67 25.18
C GLU A 30 -10.18 -8.51 23.76
N CYS A 31 -9.54 -9.12 22.77
CA CYS A 31 -9.82 -8.89 21.34
C CYS A 31 -9.90 -10.20 20.55
N GLU A 32 -11.12 -10.57 20.18
CA GLU A 32 -11.40 -11.66 19.25
C GLU A 32 -11.38 -11.15 17.81
N THR A 33 -10.64 -11.83 16.93
CA THR A 33 -10.51 -11.41 15.53
C THR A 33 -10.90 -12.52 14.58
N LEU A 34 -11.70 -12.20 13.55
CA LEU A 34 -12.11 -13.09 12.47
C LEU A 34 -11.73 -12.46 11.12
N LEU A 35 -11.05 -13.24 10.27
CA LEU A 35 -10.76 -12.85 8.89
C LEU A 35 -11.74 -13.54 7.93
N VAL A 36 -12.36 -12.74 7.06
CA VAL A 36 -13.23 -13.22 5.97
C VAL A 36 -12.58 -12.83 4.64
N ALA A 37 -12.42 -13.79 3.76
CA ALA A 37 -11.81 -13.58 2.44
C ALA A 37 -12.64 -14.23 1.33
N GLY A 38 -12.54 -13.72 0.13
CA GLY A 38 -12.96 -14.43 -1.08
C GLY A 38 -11.87 -15.38 -1.56
N THR A 39 -12.21 -16.23 -2.52
CA THR A 39 -11.27 -17.18 -3.12
C THR A 39 -10.36 -16.50 -4.14
N VAL A 40 -9.13 -16.98 -4.22
CA VAL A 40 -8.17 -16.56 -5.25
C VAL A 40 -8.47 -17.37 -6.54
N PRO A 41 -8.61 -16.72 -7.71
CA PRO A 41 -8.85 -17.42 -8.97
C PRO A 41 -7.67 -18.31 -9.37
N PRO A 42 -7.91 -19.38 -10.16
CA PRO A 42 -6.82 -20.17 -10.75
C PRO A 42 -5.85 -19.27 -11.54
N GLY A 43 -4.55 -19.49 -11.37
CA GLY A 43 -3.50 -18.73 -12.04
C GLY A 43 -3.03 -17.46 -11.29
N GLU A 44 -3.61 -17.13 -10.14
CA GLU A 44 -3.05 -16.16 -9.21
C GLU A 44 -2.46 -16.88 -7.99
N ASP A 45 -1.32 -16.40 -7.50
CA ASP A 45 -0.69 -16.94 -6.30
C ASP A 45 -1.51 -16.58 -5.05
N ASP A 46 -1.78 -17.60 -4.23
CA ASP A 46 -2.54 -17.50 -2.97
C ASP A 46 -1.57 -17.36 -1.77
N MET A 47 -1.93 -16.49 -0.84
CA MET A 47 -1.24 -16.30 0.45
C MET A 47 -1.95 -17.02 1.62
N GLY A 48 -2.79 -18.01 1.36
CA GLY A 48 -3.41 -18.83 2.39
C GLY A 48 -2.38 -19.50 3.31
N TYR A 49 -1.24 -19.94 2.73
CA TYR A 49 -0.10 -20.48 3.47
C TYR A 49 0.42 -19.50 4.55
N PHE A 50 0.51 -18.20 4.20
CA PHE A 50 0.98 -17.18 5.14
C PHE A 50 -0.04 -16.94 6.28
N ALA A 51 -1.34 -17.02 5.99
CA ALA A 51 -2.35 -16.95 7.03
C ALA A 51 -2.23 -18.16 8.00
N GLU A 52 -1.99 -19.36 7.46
CA GLU A 52 -1.80 -20.57 8.23
C GLU A 52 -0.54 -20.51 9.11
N GLU A 53 0.61 -20.08 8.57
CA GLU A 53 1.85 -19.85 9.32
C GLU A 53 1.65 -18.89 10.50
N MET A 54 0.80 -17.88 10.33
CA MET A 54 0.44 -16.91 11.38
C MET A 54 -0.70 -17.38 12.30
N GLY A 55 -1.15 -18.63 12.18
CA GLY A 55 -2.25 -19.20 12.97
C GLY A 55 -3.60 -18.56 12.71
N VAL A 56 -3.79 -17.92 11.56
CA VAL A 56 -5.05 -17.32 11.11
C VAL A 56 -5.80 -18.33 10.23
N LYS A 57 -7.05 -18.61 10.58
CA LYS A 57 -7.95 -19.46 9.76
C LYS A 57 -9.03 -18.57 9.11
N PRO A 58 -8.86 -18.15 7.84
CA PRO A 58 -9.84 -17.32 7.17
C PRO A 58 -11.15 -18.08 6.91
N LEU A 59 -12.28 -17.39 7.05
CA LEU A 59 -13.55 -17.87 6.55
C LEU A 59 -13.70 -17.43 5.10
N PHE A 60 -13.84 -18.39 4.18
CA PHE A 60 -13.95 -18.11 2.76
C PHE A 60 -15.41 -17.96 2.30
N ILE A 61 -15.67 -16.91 1.51
CA ILE A 61 -16.93 -16.68 0.79
C ILE A 61 -16.61 -16.79 -0.71
N SER A 62 -17.00 -17.91 -1.31
CA SER A 62 -16.66 -18.26 -2.70
C SER A 62 -17.20 -17.28 -3.74
N GLU A 63 -18.31 -16.61 -3.45
CA GLU A 63 -18.94 -15.63 -4.33
C GLU A 63 -18.23 -14.27 -4.34
N MET A 64 -17.40 -14.02 -3.33
CA MET A 64 -16.63 -12.76 -3.24
C MET A 64 -15.40 -12.83 -4.15
N SER A 65 -15.47 -12.16 -5.30
CA SER A 65 -14.41 -12.09 -6.30
C SER A 65 -13.91 -10.65 -6.50
N ARG A 66 -12.94 -10.47 -7.38
CA ARG A 66 -12.43 -9.12 -7.72
C ARG A 66 -13.45 -8.29 -8.51
N GLU A 67 -14.19 -8.94 -9.41
CA GLU A 67 -15.07 -8.25 -10.34
C GLU A 67 -16.49 -8.04 -9.79
N VAL A 68 -17.14 -6.98 -10.24
CA VAL A 68 -18.56 -6.73 -9.92
C VAL A 68 -19.41 -7.77 -10.63
N SER A 69 -20.25 -8.46 -9.87
CA SER A 69 -21.05 -9.59 -10.37
C SER A 69 -22.41 -9.63 -9.69
N ILE A 70 -23.38 -10.30 -10.30
CA ILE A 70 -24.68 -10.62 -9.68
C ILE A 70 -24.50 -11.40 -8.37
N LYS A 71 -23.41 -12.18 -8.26
CA LYS A 71 -23.03 -12.90 -7.04
C LYS A 71 -22.76 -11.98 -5.84
N ASP A 72 -22.62 -10.66 -6.06
CA ASP A 72 -22.42 -9.69 -4.99
C ASP A 72 -23.62 -9.61 -4.05
N ALA A 73 -24.83 -9.77 -4.56
CA ALA A 73 -26.03 -9.82 -3.72
C ALA A 73 -25.98 -10.99 -2.72
N LEU A 74 -25.51 -12.17 -3.18
CA LEU A 74 -25.30 -13.33 -2.33
C LEU A 74 -24.15 -13.12 -1.34
N THR A 75 -23.06 -12.48 -1.76
CA THR A 75 -21.95 -12.09 -0.87
C THR A 75 -22.44 -11.15 0.24
N ILE A 76 -23.21 -10.11 -0.11
CA ILE A 76 -23.79 -9.17 0.86
C ILE A 76 -24.70 -9.91 1.86
N TRP A 77 -25.55 -10.82 1.38
CA TRP A 77 -26.43 -11.60 2.24
C TRP A 77 -25.65 -12.54 3.19
N LYS A 78 -24.62 -13.24 2.68
CA LYS A 78 -23.75 -14.10 3.51
C LYS A 78 -22.99 -13.29 4.57
N LEU A 79 -22.45 -12.12 4.20
CA LEU A 79 -21.80 -11.21 5.15
C LEU A 79 -22.79 -10.67 6.19
N TYR A 80 -24.00 -10.27 5.79
CA TYR A 80 -25.05 -9.85 6.71
C TYR A 80 -25.36 -10.94 7.73
N ARG A 81 -25.60 -12.19 7.27
CA ARG A 81 -25.84 -13.33 8.17
C ARG A 81 -24.68 -13.60 9.10
N LEU A 82 -23.44 -13.48 8.59
CA LEU A 82 -22.24 -13.61 9.39
C LEU A 82 -22.22 -12.53 10.50
N PHE A 83 -22.47 -11.27 10.17
CA PHE A 83 -22.50 -10.19 11.17
C PHE A 83 -23.62 -10.38 12.20
N VAL A 84 -24.78 -10.91 11.81
CA VAL A 84 -25.86 -11.25 12.75
C VAL A 84 -25.42 -12.36 13.71
N ARG A 85 -24.71 -13.37 13.24
CA ARG A 85 -24.20 -14.49 14.05
C ARG A 85 -23.07 -14.06 14.98
N GLU A 86 -22.09 -13.38 14.44
CA GLU A 86 -20.85 -13.02 15.15
C GLU A 86 -21.01 -11.80 16.06
N ARG A 87 -21.98 -10.92 15.81
CA ARG A 87 -22.26 -9.69 16.56
C ARG A 87 -21.00 -8.84 16.79
N PRO A 88 -20.26 -8.45 15.72
CA PRO A 88 -19.01 -7.72 15.86
C PRO A 88 -19.22 -6.34 16.46
N ASP A 89 -18.26 -5.89 17.27
CA ASP A 89 -18.14 -4.51 17.70
C ASP A 89 -17.60 -3.64 16.54
N ILE A 90 -16.69 -4.23 15.72
CA ILE A 90 -16.08 -3.56 14.57
C ILE A 90 -16.10 -4.48 13.35
N VAL A 91 -16.52 -3.93 12.22
CA VAL A 91 -16.30 -4.50 10.90
C VAL A 91 -15.27 -3.64 10.17
N HIS A 92 -14.13 -4.25 9.82
CA HIS A 92 -13.06 -3.56 9.10
C HIS A 92 -12.88 -4.15 7.70
N THR A 93 -13.21 -3.39 6.68
CA THR A 93 -13.14 -3.81 5.28
C THR A 93 -11.87 -3.31 4.60
N HIS A 94 -11.27 -4.15 3.74
CA HIS A 94 -10.04 -3.85 3.01
C HIS A 94 -10.25 -4.08 1.52
N THR A 95 -9.66 -3.22 0.67
CA THR A 95 -9.78 -3.23 -0.80
C THR A 95 -11.17 -2.80 -1.30
N ALA A 96 -11.26 -2.35 -2.56
CA ALA A 96 -12.46 -1.74 -3.12
C ALA A 96 -13.69 -2.65 -3.07
N LYS A 97 -13.55 -3.88 -3.56
CA LYS A 97 -14.68 -4.82 -3.65
C LYS A 97 -15.24 -5.22 -2.29
N ALA A 98 -14.37 -5.70 -1.39
CA ALA A 98 -14.79 -6.06 -0.04
C ALA A 98 -15.26 -4.82 0.74
N GLY A 99 -14.69 -3.64 0.44
CA GLY A 99 -15.15 -2.35 0.94
C GLY A 99 -16.61 -2.08 0.58
N THR A 100 -16.98 -2.28 -0.68
CA THR A 100 -18.35 -2.06 -1.14
C THR A 100 -19.32 -3.07 -0.53
N VAL A 101 -19.09 -4.38 -0.75
CA VAL A 101 -20.04 -5.42 -0.30
C VAL A 101 -20.12 -5.52 1.21
N GLY A 102 -18.99 -5.34 1.92
CA GLY A 102 -18.92 -5.38 3.39
C GLY A 102 -19.64 -4.22 4.05
N ARG A 103 -19.49 -2.98 3.52
CA ARG A 103 -20.19 -1.79 4.05
C ARG A 103 -21.69 -1.83 3.74
N VAL A 104 -22.09 -2.33 2.55
CA VAL A 104 -23.53 -2.52 2.24
C VAL A 104 -24.14 -3.56 3.19
N ALA A 105 -23.49 -4.71 3.39
CA ALA A 105 -23.94 -5.70 4.38
C ALA A 105 -23.98 -5.09 5.80
N GLY A 106 -23.03 -4.23 6.11
CA GLY A 106 -22.95 -3.47 7.35
C GLY A 106 -24.10 -2.50 7.55
N LEU A 107 -24.53 -1.78 6.50
CA LEU A 107 -25.72 -0.94 6.55
C LEU A 107 -26.96 -1.75 6.90
N PHE A 108 -27.16 -2.91 6.25
CA PHE A 108 -28.27 -3.80 6.59
C PHE A 108 -28.14 -4.30 8.02
N TYR A 109 -26.95 -4.73 8.46
CA TYR A 109 -26.71 -5.17 9.82
C TYR A 109 -27.02 -4.10 10.87
N ARG A 110 -26.61 -2.84 10.62
CA ARG A 110 -26.81 -1.71 11.54
C ARG A 110 -28.30 -1.32 11.63
N TRP A 111 -28.99 -1.26 10.49
CA TRP A 111 -30.29 -0.64 10.39
C TRP A 111 -31.48 -1.60 10.28
N LEU A 112 -31.30 -2.83 9.74
CA LEU A 112 -32.37 -3.83 9.67
C LEU A 112 -32.47 -4.60 11.00
N THR A 113 -32.98 -3.93 12.01
CA THR A 113 -33.18 -4.49 13.36
C THR A 113 -34.42 -3.86 14.00
N PRO A 114 -35.19 -4.60 14.82
CA PRO A 114 -36.32 -4.04 15.53
C PRO A 114 -35.96 -2.80 16.37
N GLY A 115 -34.77 -2.74 16.93
CA GLY A 115 -34.25 -1.60 17.67
C GLY A 115 -34.20 -0.29 16.88
N THR A 116 -34.09 -0.37 15.54
CA THR A 116 -34.08 0.83 14.68
C THR A 116 -35.39 1.61 14.75
N PHE A 117 -36.55 0.92 14.85
CA PHE A 117 -37.84 1.54 14.94
C PHE A 117 -38.04 2.35 16.25
N VAL A 118 -37.23 2.06 17.27
CA VAL A 118 -37.23 2.80 18.56
C VAL A 118 -35.93 3.64 18.70
N GLY A 119 -35.27 3.98 17.59
CA GLY A 119 -34.07 4.83 17.58
C GLY A 119 -32.80 4.17 18.15
N ARG A 120 -32.78 2.85 18.27
CA ARG A 120 -31.65 2.06 18.82
C ARG A 120 -31.09 1.10 17.79
N PRO A 121 -30.40 1.57 16.73
CA PRO A 121 -29.70 0.68 15.78
C PRO A 121 -28.56 -0.08 16.50
N ARG A 122 -28.05 -1.14 15.87
CA ARG A 122 -26.88 -1.86 16.41
C ARG A 122 -25.64 -0.97 16.46
N SER A 123 -24.91 -1.04 17.57
CA SER A 123 -23.76 -0.16 17.88
C SER A 123 -22.46 -0.59 17.19
N CYS A 124 -22.50 -1.41 16.14
CA CYS A 124 -21.31 -1.83 15.40
C CYS A 124 -20.66 -0.67 14.64
N LYS A 125 -19.32 -0.57 14.71
CA LYS A 125 -18.52 0.44 14.01
C LYS A 125 -17.94 -0.11 12.70
N PHE A 126 -17.92 0.72 11.68
CA PHE A 126 -17.44 0.34 10.35
C PHE A 126 -16.19 1.14 9.98
N VAL A 127 -15.12 0.43 9.71
CA VAL A 127 -13.83 0.95 9.27
C VAL A 127 -13.54 0.46 7.85
N HIS A 128 -12.96 1.30 7.01
CA HIS A 128 -12.52 0.91 5.69
C HIS A 128 -11.09 1.38 5.43
N THR A 129 -10.19 0.47 5.01
CA THR A 129 -8.82 0.81 4.61
C THR A 129 -8.65 0.80 3.10
N TYR A 130 -8.14 1.92 2.58
CA TYR A 130 -7.65 2.04 1.21
C TYR A 130 -6.17 1.63 1.14
N HIS A 131 -5.86 0.57 0.37
CA HIS A 131 -4.49 0.05 0.21
C HIS A 131 -3.73 0.58 -1.00
N GLY A 132 -4.33 1.47 -1.79
CA GLY A 132 -3.74 2.04 -2.99
C GLY A 132 -4.69 3.01 -3.67
N HIS A 133 -4.26 3.54 -4.82
CA HIS A 133 -5.09 4.43 -5.62
C HIS A 133 -6.15 3.65 -6.37
N ILE A 134 -7.42 3.88 -6.02
CA ILE A 134 -8.56 3.16 -6.60
C ILE A 134 -9.12 3.92 -7.80
N PHE A 135 -8.92 5.23 -7.84
CA PHE A 135 -9.60 6.15 -8.76
C PHE A 135 -8.82 6.48 -10.03
N HIS A 136 -7.53 6.10 -10.12
CA HIS A 136 -6.68 6.33 -11.28
C HIS A 136 -6.37 5.05 -12.03
N SER A 137 -6.40 5.12 -13.36
CA SER A 137 -5.81 4.15 -14.31
C SER A 137 -6.45 2.76 -14.43
N TYR A 138 -7.48 2.41 -13.66
CA TYR A 138 -8.09 1.07 -13.74
C TYR A 138 -9.37 0.99 -14.58
N TYR A 139 -10.11 2.10 -14.71
CA TYR A 139 -11.41 2.10 -15.39
C TYR A 139 -11.60 3.34 -16.27
N GLY A 140 -12.46 3.23 -17.30
CA GLY A 140 -12.88 4.39 -18.10
C GLY A 140 -13.66 5.42 -17.25
N ARG A 141 -13.73 6.67 -17.74
CA ARG A 141 -14.28 7.84 -17.02
C ARG A 141 -15.65 7.62 -16.38
N LEU A 142 -16.57 6.92 -17.06
CA LEU A 142 -17.93 6.66 -16.54
C LEU A 142 -17.92 5.68 -15.37
N LYS A 143 -17.17 4.57 -15.48
CA LYS A 143 -17.04 3.59 -14.39
C LYS A 143 -16.36 4.21 -13.17
N THR A 144 -15.32 5.03 -13.37
CA THR A 144 -14.66 5.75 -12.27
C THR A 144 -15.63 6.70 -11.55
N ARG A 145 -16.45 7.48 -12.29
CA ARG A 145 -17.46 8.35 -11.69
C ARG A 145 -18.50 7.57 -10.88
N ALA A 146 -19.03 6.49 -11.42
CA ALA A 146 -19.99 5.64 -10.70
C ALA A 146 -19.36 5.10 -9.40
N PHE A 147 -18.12 4.62 -9.48
CA PHE A 147 -17.40 4.10 -8.32
C PHE A 147 -17.15 5.17 -7.25
N VAL A 148 -16.71 6.38 -7.64
CA VAL A 148 -16.53 7.52 -6.73
C VAL A 148 -17.85 7.88 -6.02
N ASN A 149 -18.99 7.88 -6.74
CA ASN A 149 -20.28 8.17 -6.14
C ASN A 149 -20.73 7.09 -5.14
N ILE A 150 -20.47 5.81 -5.45
CA ILE A 150 -20.71 4.70 -4.49
C ILE A 150 -19.83 4.89 -3.24
N GLU A 151 -18.56 5.22 -3.39
CA GLU A 151 -17.66 5.46 -2.26
C GLU A 151 -18.11 6.65 -1.41
N LYS A 152 -18.57 7.76 -2.02
CA LYS A 152 -19.16 8.92 -1.31
C LYS A 152 -20.38 8.51 -0.49
N ALA A 153 -21.28 7.75 -1.08
CA ALA A 153 -22.49 7.28 -0.39
C ALA A 153 -22.13 6.36 0.79
N LEU A 154 -21.23 5.39 0.57
CA LEU A 154 -20.80 4.46 1.62
C LEU A 154 -20.00 5.15 2.73
N ALA A 155 -19.14 6.12 2.39
CA ALA A 155 -18.43 6.93 3.37
C ALA A 155 -19.41 7.67 4.28
N ARG A 156 -20.46 8.29 3.71
CA ARG A 156 -21.46 9.08 4.45
C ARG A 156 -22.42 8.23 5.29
N LEU A 157 -22.89 7.11 4.74
CA LEU A 157 -23.98 6.33 5.33
C LEU A 157 -23.52 5.16 6.19
N GLY A 158 -22.37 4.57 5.87
CA GLY A 158 -21.95 3.28 6.39
C GLY A 158 -20.54 3.18 6.92
N THR A 159 -19.81 4.30 7.09
CA THR A 159 -18.40 4.24 7.51
C THR A 159 -18.16 5.20 8.67
N ASP A 160 -17.64 4.68 9.79
CA ASP A 160 -17.27 5.50 10.94
C ASP A 160 -15.85 6.06 10.81
N ARG A 161 -14.93 5.31 10.16
CA ARG A 161 -13.54 5.75 9.87
C ARG A 161 -13.05 5.21 8.53
N LEU A 162 -12.34 6.07 7.81
CA LEU A 162 -11.61 5.78 6.59
C LEU A 162 -10.11 5.78 6.91
N VAL A 163 -9.48 4.64 6.75
CA VAL A 163 -8.04 4.49 6.97
C VAL A 163 -7.32 4.59 5.62
N VAL A 164 -6.31 5.44 5.57
CA VAL A 164 -5.40 5.63 4.43
C VAL A 164 -3.97 5.38 4.88
N ILE A 165 -3.10 4.98 3.96
CA ILE A 165 -1.74 4.55 4.26
C ILE A 165 -0.69 5.65 4.07
N SER A 166 -1.09 6.82 3.56
CA SER A 166 -0.23 7.98 3.38
C SER A 166 -1.03 9.28 3.40
N GLU A 167 -0.37 10.41 3.69
CA GLU A 167 -0.99 11.74 3.64
C GLU A 167 -1.37 12.12 2.20
N GLN A 168 -0.56 11.75 1.23
CA GLN A 168 -0.87 11.95 -0.18
C GLN A 168 -2.19 11.27 -0.56
N GLN A 169 -2.39 10.03 -0.11
CA GLN A 169 -3.65 9.30 -0.36
C GLN A 169 -4.85 9.97 0.34
N ARG A 170 -4.66 10.50 1.55
CA ARG A 170 -5.70 11.27 2.25
C ARG A 170 -6.13 12.49 1.44
N ARG A 171 -5.16 13.31 0.99
CA ARG A 171 -5.44 14.49 0.17
C ARG A 171 -6.18 14.13 -1.10
N GLU A 172 -5.74 13.10 -1.79
CA GLU A 172 -6.38 12.65 -3.02
C GLU A 172 -7.83 12.21 -2.80
N ILE A 173 -8.08 11.30 -1.85
CA ILE A 173 -9.41 10.74 -1.61
C ILE A 173 -10.36 11.81 -1.05
N ASN A 174 -9.91 12.58 -0.07
CA ASN A 174 -10.75 13.57 0.60
C ASN A 174 -10.89 14.86 -0.20
N GLU A 175 -9.78 15.47 -0.64
CA GLU A 175 -9.79 16.80 -1.25
C GLU A 175 -10.12 16.76 -2.75
N GLN A 176 -9.49 15.85 -3.53
CA GLN A 176 -9.71 15.78 -4.97
C GLN A 176 -11.01 15.07 -5.32
N PHE A 177 -11.23 13.88 -4.73
CA PHE A 177 -12.44 13.09 -5.02
C PHE A 177 -13.62 13.41 -4.12
N ARG A 178 -13.41 14.18 -3.04
CA ARG A 178 -14.45 14.59 -2.07
C ARG A 178 -15.21 13.39 -1.49
N VAL A 179 -14.48 12.34 -1.12
CA VAL A 179 -15.01 11.17 -0.42
C VAL A 179 -14.82 11.37 1.07
N GLY A 180 -15.89 11.20 1.85
CA GLY A 180 -15.86 11.36 3.31
C GLY A 180 -15.63 12.79 3.79
N SER A 181 -15.68 13.00 5.11
CA SER A 181 -15.31 14.24 5.77
C SER A 181 -13.89 14.14 6.35
N ALA A 182 -13.20 15.25 6.55
CA ALA A 182 -11.82 15.26 7.02
C ALA A 182 -11.61 14.54 8.36
N ASP A 183 -12.59 14.65 9.26
CA ASP A 183 -12.61 14.02 10.58
C ASP A 183 -12.85 12.51 10.54
N GLN A 184 -13.32 11.95 9.41
CA GLN A 184 -13.45 10.51 9.22
C GLN A 184 -12.11 9.84 8.90
N PHE A 185 -11.09 10.58 8.47
CA PHE A 185 -9.82 10.00 8.06
C PHE A 185 -8.90 9.72 9.23
N ALA A 186 -8.22 8.56 9.15
CA ALA A 186 -7.08 8.21 9.97
C ALA A 186 -5.93 7.78 9.03
N VAL A 187 -4.77 8.43 9.16
CA VAL A 187 -3.57 8.05 8.41
C VAL A 187 -2.81 7.03 9.24
N ILE A 188 -2.85 5.78 8.80
CA ILE A 188 -2.13 4.67 9.44
C ILE A 188 -1.19 4.06 8.40
N ARG A 189 0.11 4.34 8.55
CA ARG A 189 1.12 3.82 7.66
C ARG A 189 1.17 2.30 7.70
N LEU A 190 1.64 1.68 6.62
CA LEU A 190 1.86 0.23 6.57
C LEU A 190 2.86 -0.21 7.65
N GLY A 191 2.86 -1.49 7.97
CA GLY A 191 3.85 -2.11 8.85
C GLY A 191 4.55 -3.26 8.14
N LEU A 192 5.83 -3.45 8.43
CA LEU A 192 6.65 -4.57 7.99
C LEU A 192 7.33 -5.22 9.19
N ASP A 193 7.73 -6.47 9.01
CA ASP A 193 8.63 -7.14 9.96
C ASP A 193 10.06 -6.60 9.74
N THR A 194 10.43 -5.61 10.54
CA THR A 194 11.73 -4.95 10.45
C THR A 194 12.89 -5.84 10.92
N GLN A 195 12.60 -6.88 11.72
CA GLN A 195 13.60 -7.82 12.22
C GLN A 195 14.23 -8.64 11.11
N LEU A 196 13.49 -8.93 10.05
CA LEU A 196 13.99 -9.62 8.86
C LEU A 196 15.24 -8.92 8.29
N PHE A 197 15.32 -7.59 8.42
CA PHE A 197 16.38 -6.75 7.86
C PHE A 197 17.39 -6.24 8.92
N ALA A 198 17.35 -6.73 10.15
CA ALA A 198 18.20 -6.24 11.23
C ALA A 198 19.70 -6.39 10.93
N ASN A 199 20.11 -7.51 10.34
CA ASN A 199 21.52 -7.88 10.10
C ASN A 199 21.96 -7.67 8.62
N TRP A 200 21.39 -6.68 7.95
CA TRP A 200 21.59 -6.44 6.51
C TRP A 200 23.08 -6.29 6.12
N THR A 201 23.91 -5.67 6.94
CA THR A 201 25.34 -5.45 6.64
C THR A 201 26.11 -6.76 6.44
N LYS A 202 25.76 -7.81 7.21
CA LYS A 202 26.41 -9.13 7.12
C LYS A 202 25.90 -9.98 5.94
N ARG A 203 24.87 -9.54 5.24
CA ARG A 203 24.20 -10.31 4.18
C ARG A 203 24.47 -9.78 2.77
N ARG A 204 25.37 -8.78 2.63
CA ARG A 204 25.64 -8.13 1.35
C ARG A 204 26.27 -9.07 0.31
N GLY A 205 27.17 -9.97 0.69
CA GLY A 205 27.98 -10.76 -0.25
C GLY A 205 27.20 -11.81 -1.03
N ARG A 206 26.34 -12.59 -0.35
CA ARG A 206 25.70 -13.77 -0.94
C ARG A 206 25.07 -13.53 -2.33
N PHE A 207 24.25 -12.50 -2.47
CA PHE A 207 23.59 -12.22 -3.75
C PHE A 207 24.55 -11.62 -4.78
N ARG A 208 25.59 -10.91 -4.33
CA ARG A 208 26.67 -10.41 -5.22
C ARG A 208 27.45 -11.58 -5.80
N ASP A 209 27.79 -12.59 -5.00
CA ASP A 209 28.47 -13.82 -5.45
C ASP A 209 27.61 -14.58 -6.48
N GLU A 210 26.31 -14.72 -6.26
CA GLU A 210 25.37 -15.31 -7.20
C GLU A 210 25.36 -14.59 -8.57
N LEU A 211 25.55 -13.27 -8.56
CA LEU A 211 25.62 -12.46 -9.77
C LEU A 211 27.02 -12.38 -10.40
N GLY A 212 28.06 -12.88 -9.73
CA GLY A 212 29.46 -12.68 -10.14
C GLY A 212 29.82 -11.19 -10.16
N ALA A 213 29.40 -10.45 -9.14
CA ALA A 213 29.66 -9.02 -8.99
C ALA A 213 30.75 -8.78 -7.94
N ASP A 214 31.74 -7.99 -8.30
CA ASP A 214 32.81 -7.59 -7.40
C ASP A 214 32.35 -6.49 -6.40
N ASP A 215 33.07 -6.31 -5.31
CA ASP A 215 32.74 -5.27 -4.32
C ASP A 215 32.78 -3.86 -4.89
N SER A 216 33.58 -3.61 -5.92
CA SER A 216 33.71 -2.34 -6.66
C SER A 216 32.58 -2.11 -7.65
N ASP A 217 31.82 -3.14 -8.04
CA ASP A 217 30.68 -2.99 -8.94
C ASP A 217 29.54 -2.21 -8.25
N ILE A 218 28.85 -1.35 -9.00
CA ILE A 218 27.63 -0.69 -8.55
C ILE A 218 26.41 -1.44 -9.06
N LEU A 219 25.64 -2.03 -8.14
CA LEU A 219 24.40 -2.74 -8.47
C LEU A 219 23.18 -1.83 -8.31
N VAL A 220 22.52 -1.51 -9.42
CA VAL A 220 21.27 -0.75 -9.44
C VAL A 220 20.11 -1.72 -9.65
N GLY A 221 19.29 -1.94 -8.63
CA GLY A 221 18.21 -2.91 -8.67
C GLY A 221 16.82 -2.29 -8.82
N ILE A 222 15.95 -2.94 -9.61
CA ILE A 222 14.51 -2.68 -9.62
C ILE A 222 13.76 -3.93 -9.21
N VAL A 223 12.85 -3.81 -8.23
CA VAL A 223 12.14 -4.94 -7.62
C VAL A 223 10.65 -4.83 -7.87
N GLY A 224 10.04 -5.83 -8.50
CA GLY A 224 8.60 -5.85 -8.71
C GLY A 224 8.13 -6.74 -9.86
N ARG A 225 6.81 -6.95 -9.92
CA ARG A 225 6.19 -7.70 -11.02
C ARG A 225 6.40 -7.00 -12.37
N LEU A 226 6.75 -7.73 -13.41
CA LEU A 226 6.95 -7.18 -14.76
C LEU A 226 5.60 -6.89 -15.44
N THR A 227 5.01 -5.77 -15.07
CA THR A 227 3.69 -5.29 -15.53
C THR A 227 3.77 -3.85 -16.02
N ALA A 228 2.81 -3.42 -16.84
CA ALA A 228 2.79 -2.07 -17.40
C ALA A 228 2.85 -0.96 -16.33
N ILE A 229 2.16 -1.15 -15.19
CA ILE A 229 2.11 -0.15 -14.12
C ILE A 229 3.47 0.06 -13.43
N LYS A 230 4.32 -0.99 -13.38
CA LYS A 230 5.67 -0.92 -12.80
C LYS A 230 6.70 -0.29 -13.74
N ASN A 231 6.38 -0.19 -15.03
CA ASN A 231 7.11 0.54 -16.06
C ASN A 231 8.63 0.27 -16.10
N HIS A 232 9.03 -1.01 -16.04
CA HIS A 232 10.44 -1.41 -16.16
C HIS A 232 11.09 -0.92 -17.47
N ALA A 233 10.27 -0.66 -18.50
CA ALA A 233 10.74 -0.10 -19.75
C ALA A 233 11.37 1.30 -19.56
N LEU A 234 10.87 2.12 -18.62
CA LEU A 234 11.47 3.39 -18.25
C LEU A 234 12.85 3.19 -17.60
N PHE A 235 12.97 2.21 -16.69
CA PHE A 235 14.24 1.86 -16.06
C PHE A 235 15.31 1.48 -17.09
N LEU A 236 14.95 0.64 -18.06
CA LEU A 236 15.88 0.22 -19.13
C LEU A 236 16.31 1.39 -20.03
N ARG A 237 15.36 2.30 -20.39
CA ARG A 237 15.72 3.51 -21.13
C ARG A 237 16.66 4.42 -20.35
N ALA A 238 16.40 4.59 -19.05
CA ALA A 238 17.28 5.38 -18.20
C ALA A 238 18.67 4.75 -18.05
N ALA A 239 18.77 3.43 -17.97
CA ALA A 239 20.02 2.70 -17.94
C ALA A 239 20.83 2.91 -19.24
N ALA A 240 20.19 2.88 -20.41
CA ALA A 240 20.84 3.15 -21.68
C ALA A 240 21.38 4.58 -21.76
N LEU A 241 20.54 5.58 -21.43
CA LEU A 241 20.95 6.99 -21.39
C LEU A 241 22.10 7.23 -20.39
N TYR A 242 22.04 6.60 -19.23
CA TYR A 242 23.16 6.67 -18.28
C TYR A 242 24.45 6.15 -18.89
N LYS A 243 24.43 5.00 -19.57
CA LYS A 243 25.64 4.42 -20.18
C LYS A 243 26.20 5.26 -21.32
N GLU A 244 25.35 5.89 -22.13
CA GLU A 244 25.78 6.81 -23.19
C GLU A 244 26.50 8.04 -22.65
N GLN A 245 26.12 8.50 -21.45
CA GLN A 245 26.63 9.73 -20.84
C GLN A 245 27.76 9.49 -19.83
N ALA A 246 27.88 8.28 -19.28
CA ALA A 246 28.75 8.00 -18.15
C ALA A 246 30.18 7.68 -18.58
N GLY A 247 31.11 8.51 -18.15
CA GLY A 247 32.52 8.18 -18.02
C GLY A 247 32.85 7.57 -16.65
N SER A 248 31.98 6.74 -16.07
CA SER A 248 32.19 6.17 -14.73
C SER A 248 33.32 5.13 -14.74
N PRO A 249 34.29 5.21 -13.83
CA PRO A 249 35.32 4.19 -13.69
C PRO A 249 34.80 2.88 -13.09
N ALA A 250 33.65 2.91 -12.39
CA ALA A 250 33.05 1.74 -11.80
C ALA A 250 32.15 1.00 -12.82
N ARG A 251 32.21 -0.33 -12.81
CA ARG A 251 31.28 -1.17 -13.57
C ARG A 251 29.90 -1.08 -12.93
N VAL A 252 28.90 -0.63 -13.71
CA VAL A 252 27.52 -0.54 -13.26
C VAL A 252 26.70 -1.67 -13.85
N ARG A 253 25.96 -2.40 -13.00
CA ARG A 253 25.08 -3.48 -13.42
C ARG A 253 23.64 -3.19 -12.99
N PHE A 254 22.71 -3.43 -13.88
CA PHE A 254 21.28 -3.22 -13.65
C PHE A 254 20.61 -4.57 -13.39
N VAL A 255 19.95 -4.71 -12.22
CA VAL A 255 19.38 -5.98 -11.78
C VAL A 255 17.87 -5.88 -11.74
N VAL A 256 17.18 -6.67 -12.56
CA VAL A 256 15.72 -6.76 -12.60
C VAL A 256 15.27 -7.96 -11.77
N ILE A 257 14.67 -7.69 -10.60
CA ILE A 257 14.23 -8.70 -9.62
C ILE A 257 12.72 -8.81 -9.67
N GLY A 258 12.22 -9.91 -10.20
CA GLY A 258 10.81 -10.17 -10.37
C GLY A 258 10.50 -10.85 -11.70
N ASP A 259 9.23 -11.22 -11.89
CA ASP A 259 8.73 -11.84 -13.11
C ASP A 259 7.35 -11.30 -13.49
N GLY A 260 6.89 -11.61 -14.71
CA GLY A 260 5.57 -11.20 -15.19
C GLY A 260 5.42 -11.27 -16.70
N HIS A 261 4.21 -10.97 -17.18
CA HIS A 261 3.84 -11.14 -18.58
C HIS A 261 4.64 -10.25 -19.56
N LEU A 262 5.35 -9.22 -19.08
CA LEU A 262 6.17 -8.35 -19.93
C LEU A 262 7.64 -8.84 -20.07
N ARG A 263 8.04 -9.95 -19.43
CA ARG A 263 9.44 -10.40 -19.40
C ARG A 263 10.07 -10.47 -20.78
N ARG A 264 9.48 -11.19 -21.70
CA ARG A 264 10.01 -11.34 -23.07
C ARG A 264 10.21 -10.00 -23.78
N ARG A 265 9.21 -9.09 -23.67
CA ARG A 265 9.28 -7.74 -24.24
C ARG A 265 10.42 -6.91 -23.65
N LEU A 266 10.64 -7.01 -22.34
CA LEU A 266 11.74 -6.30 -21.67
C LEU A 266 13.11 -6.87 -22.04
N GLU A 267 13.24 -8.17 -22.20
CA GLU A 267 14.47 -8.82 -22.69
C GLU A 267 14.78 -8.41 -24.15
N GLU A 268 13.77 -8.29 -25.01
CA GLU A 268 13.91 -7.74 -26.36
C GLU A 268 14.37 -6.26 -26.33
N GLN A 269 13.80 -5.46 -25.42
CA GLN A 269 14.21 -4.07 -25.23
C GLN A 269 15.67 -3.96 -24.77
N VAL A 270 16.14 -4.83 -23.88
CA VAL A 270 17.56 -4.88 -23.46
C VAL A 270 18.48 -5.12 -24.67
N ARG A 271 18.12 -6.04 -25.57
CA ARG A 271 18.90 -6.29 -26.81
C ARG A 271 18.92 -5.05 -27.71
N THR A 272 17.76 -4.45 -27.94
CA THR A 272 17.62 -3.24 -28.79
C THR A 272 18.40 -2.06 -28.25
N LEU A 273 18.49 -1.92 -26.93
CA LEU A 273 19.23 -0.84 -26.26
C LEU A 273 20.72 -1.17 -26.06
N GLY A 274 21.21 -2.32 -26.50
CA GLY A 274 22.62 -2.72 -26.36
C GLY A 274 23.06 -2.97 -24.91
N LEU A 275 22.13 -3.40 -24.02
CA LEU A 275 22.38 -3.56 -22.59
C LEU A 275 22.55 -5.03 -22.16
N ILE A 276 22.86 -5.95 -23.08
CA ILE A 276 22.91 -7.41 -22.80
C ILE A 276 23.92 -7.73 -21.70
N GLU A 277 25.07 -7.10 -21.71
CA GLU A 277 26.14 -7.32 -20.72
C GLU A 277 25.90 -6.61 -19.38
N ASP A 278 24.95 -5.69 -19.33
CA ASP A 278 24.74 -4.79 -18.20
C ASP A 278 23.50 -5.12 -17.40
N VAL A 279 22.51 -5.77 -18.00
CA VAL A 279 21.20 -6.06 -17.38
C VAL A 279 21.05 -7.53 -17.08
N VAL A 280 20.75 -7.84 -15.81
CA VAL A 280 20.49 -9.22 -15.35
C VAL A 280 19.05 -9.34 -14.87
N PHE A 281 18.32 -10.34 -15.40
CA PHE A 281 17.00 -10.73 -14.92
C PHE A 281 17.10 -11.93 -13.99
N THR A 282 16.78 -11.78 -12.73
CA THR A 282 16.88 -12.86 -11.74
C THR A 282 15.62 -13.70 -11.59
N GLY A 283 14.50 -13.26 -12.18
CA GLY A 283 13.20 -13.85 -11.90
C GLY A 283 12.65 -13.48 -10.51
N THR A 284 11.60 -14.19 -10.08
CA THR A 284 10.98 -13.96 -8.76
C THR A 284 11.88 -14.49 -7.66
N ARG A 285 12.16 -13.65 -6.67
CA ARG A 285 12.93 -14.02 -5.47
C ARG A 285 12.07 -13.91 -4.22
N LYS A 286 12.35 -14.78 -3.23
CA LYS A 286 11.63 -14.85 -1.94
C LYS A 286 12.51 -14.50 -0.74
N ASP A 287 13.74 -14.05 -0.97
CA ASP A 287 14.79 -13.79 0.00
C ASP A 287 15.24 -12.30 0.02
N PRO A 288 14.33 -11.36 0.34
CA PRO A 288 14.61 -9.92 0.32
C PRO A 288 15.74 -9.52 1.28
N GLU A 289 15.95 -10.29 2.35
CA GLU A 289 17.02 -10.08 3.31
C GLU A 289 18.42 -10.33 2.75
N PHE A 290 18.55 -10.93 1.55
CA PHE A 290 19.84 -11.14 0.87
C PHE A 290 20.01 -10.26 -0.36
N PHE A 291 18.96 -10.01 -1.15
CA PHE A 291 19.14 -9.23 -2.37
C PHE A 291 19.14 -7.71 -2.12
N TYR A 292 18.32 -7.16 -1.20
CA TYR A 292 18.38 -5.72 -0.93
C TYR A 292 19.73 -5.26 -0.38
N PRO A 293 20.35 -5.95 0.60
CA PRO A 293 21.67 -5.55 1.07
C PRO A 293 22.75 -5.51 -0.01
N ALA A 294 22.63 -6.36 -1.01
CA ALA A 294 23.62 -6.49 -2.10
C ALA A 294 23.56 -5.30 -3.10
N LEU A 295 22.42 -4.64 -3.22
CA LEU A 295 22.23 -3.50 -4.12
C LEU A 295 22.89 -2.25 -3.55
N ASP A 296 23.30 -1.34 -4.44
CA ASP A 296 23.85 -0.03 -4.07
C ASP A 296 22.83 1.09 -4.27
N VAL A 297 21.89 0.92 -5.21
CA VAL A 297 20.77 1.82 -5.47
C VAL A 297 19.53 0.98 -5.78
N VAL A 298 18.38 1.38 -5.26
CA VAL A 298 17.10 0.75 -5.60
C VAL A 298 16.22 1.73 -6.38
N ALA A 299 15.79 1.30 -7.55
CA ALA A 299 14.96 2.08 -8.47
C ALA A 299 13.49 1.66 -8.41
N LEU A 300 12.58 2.64 -8.60
CA LEU A 300 11.15 2.41 -8.80
C LEU A 300 10.63 3.35 -9.89
N THR A 301 10.15 2.79 -11.00
CA THR A 301 9.70 3.55 -12.18
C THR A 301 8.19 3.49 -12.40
N SER A 302 7.45 3.11 -11.37
CA SER A 302 6.00 2.89 -11.45
C SER A 302 5.22 4.12 -11.90
N GLY A 303 4.20 3.91 -12.71
CA GLY A 303 3.24 4.96 -13.07
C GLY A 303 2.18 5.26 -12.00
N ASN A 304 2.01 4.35 -11.04
CA ASN A 304 1.08 4.52 -9.91
C ASN A 304 1.48 3.61 -8.74
N GLU A 305 1.45 4.15 -7.52
CA GLU A 305 1.71 3.43 -6.27
C GLU A 305 0.81 3.93 -5.14
N GLY A 306 0.48 3.00 -4.22
CA GLY A 306 0.02 3.41 -2.89
C GLY A 306 1.22 3.86 -2.04
N THR A 307 1.66 3.00 -1.13
CA THR A 307 2.97 3.13 -0.48
C THR A 307 3.78 1.88 -0.85
N PRO A 308 4.82 2.00 -1.68
CA PRO A 308 5.54 0.83 -2.20
C PRO A 308 6.39 0.16 -1.12
N LEU A 309 6.04 -1.08 -0.78
CA LEU A 309 6.80 -1.89 0.17
C LEU A 309 8.26 -2.08 -0.27
N THR A 310 8.49 -2.19 -1.58
CA THR A 310 9.83 -2.34 -2.15
C THR A 310 10.80 -1.21 -1.78
N LEU A 311 10.31 0.04 -1.71
CA LEU A 311 11.13 1.16 -1.23
C LEU A 311 11.34 1.11 0.27
N ILE A 312 10.34 0.72 1.05
CA ILE A 312 10.47 0.57 2.51
C ILE A 312 11.49 -0.54 2.82
N GLU A 313 11.42 -1.68 2.15
CA GLU A 313 12.37 -2.79 2.27
C GLU A 313 13.80 -2.36 1.89
N ALA A 314 13.96 -1.60 0.80
CA ALA A 314 15.25 -1.02 0.40
C ALA A 314 15.81 -0.08 1.48
N MET A 315 14.99 0.83 1.98
CA MET A 315 15.36 1.76 3.04
C MET A 315 15.69 1.04 4.35
N LEU A 316 15.00 -0.05 4.72
CA LEU A 316 15.34 -0.88 5.90
C LEU A 316 16.75 -1.46 5.78
N ASN A 317 17.27 -1.64 4.58
CA ASN A 317 18.63 -2.07 4.28
C ASN A 317 19.61 -0.89 4.05
N ALA A 318 19.24 0.33 4.44
CA ALA A 318 20.00 1.54 4.20
C ALA A 318 20.38 1.74 2.70
N ARG A 319 19.55 1.27 1.78
CA ARG A 319 19.78 1.49 0.35
C ARG A 319 19.16 2.80 -0.08
N PRO A 320 19.94 3.68 -0.74
CA PRO A 320 19.39 4.89 -1.35
C PRO A 320 18.39 4.49 -2.44
N VAL A 321 17.34 5.27 -2.58
CA VAL A 321 16.27 4.99 -3.53
C VAL A 321 16.13 6.15 -4.54
N ILE A 322 15.81 5.79 -5.78
CA ILE A 322 15.39 6.72 -6.83
C ILE A 322 14.03 6.28 -7.36
N ALA A 323 13.07 7.20 -7.40
CA ALA A 323 11.71 6.81 -7.75
C ALA A 323 10.93 7.89 -8.50
N THR A 324 9.98 7.44 -9.33
CA THR A 324 8.98 8.32 -9.94
C THR A 324 8.06 8.92 -8.89
N ALA A 325 7.71 10.20 -9.03
CA ALA A 325 6.90 10.98 -8.07
C ALA A 325 5.41 10.61 -8.17
N VAL A 326 5.04 9.42 -7.71
CA VAL A 326 3.66 8.92 -7.76
C VAL A 326 3.16 8.48 -6.38
N GLY A 327 1.92 8.83 -6.06
CA GLY A 327 1.25 8.39 -4.83
C GLY A 327 2.08 8.54 -3.57
N GLY A 328 2.06 7.54 -2.70
CA GLY A 328 2.80 7.55 -1.43
C GLY A 328 4.33 7.49 -1.53
N VAL A 329 4.90 7.39 -2.74
CA VAL A 329 6.35 7.55 -2.95
C VAL A 329 6.82 8.92 -2.46
N VAL A 330 6.03 9.98 -2.72
CA VAL A 330 6.36 11.35 -2.32
C VAL A 330 6.52 11.46 -0.80
N ASP A 331 5.61 10.84 -0.05
CA ASP A 331 5.67 10.83 1.42
C ASP A 331 6.89 10.04 1.95
N LEU A 332 7.28 8.95 1.26
CA LEU A 332 8.46 8.17 1.61
C LEU A 332 9.75 8.95 1.39
N LEU A 333 9.91 9.60 0.24
CA LEU A 333 11.10 10.37 -0.10
C LEU A 333 11.24 11.63 0.74
N GLY A 334 10.11 12.22 1.17
CA GLY A 334 10.05 13.43 1.97
C GLY A 334 10.24 14.72 1.17
N GLU A 335 10.56 15.78 1.91
CA GLU A 335 10.78 17.11 1.33
C GLU A 335 12.03 17.14 0.45
N VAL A 336 11.99 18.00 -0.55
CA VAL A 336 13.16 18.33 -1.38
C VAL A 336 14.21 19.02 -0.52
N ASP A 337 15.47 18.70 -0.72
CA ASP A 337 16.58 19.36 -0.03
C ASP A 337 16.58 20.87 -0.39
N ALA A 338 16.79 21.70 0.61
CA ALA A 338 16.82 23.16 0.41
C ALA A 338 17.96 23.60 -0.52
N ASN A 339 19.01 22.80 -0.63
CA ASN A 339 20.17 23.04 -1.49
C ASN A 339 20.06 22.36 -2.87
N ASP A 340 18.91 21.74 -3.18
CA ASP A 340 18.70 21.07 -4.46
C ASP A 340 18.63 22.09 -5.60
N ASP A 341 19.27 21.76 -6.72
CA ASP A 341 19.20 22.58 -7.92
C ASP A 341 17.82 22.44 -8.57
N THR A 342 17.01 23.49 -8.46
CA THR A 342 15.64 23.54 -9.01
C THR A 342 15.60 23.49 -10.53
N THR A 343 16.73 23.61 -11.22
CA THR A 343 16.86 23.51 -12.70
C THR A 343 17.03 22.07 -13.16
N SER A 344 17.34 21.14 -12.24
CA SER A 344 17.54 19.73 -12.54
C SER A 344 16.25 19.02 -12.97
N SER A 345 16.39 18.02 -13.83
CA SER A 345 15.30 17.15 -14.26
C SER A 345 14.85 16.15 -13.17
N TYR A 346 15.53 16.11 -12.03
CA TYR A 346 15.19 15.34 -10.83
C TYR A 346 15.26 16.26 -9.60
N SER A 347 14.80 15.79 -8.46
CA SER A 347 14.95 16.47 -7.16
C SER A 347 15.58 15.54 -6.13
N THR A 348 16.61 16.01 -5.45
CA THR A 348 17.17 15.35 -4.28
C THR A 348 16.27 15.63 -3.08
N CYS A 349 15.78 14.57 -2.45
CA CYS A 349 14.94 14.64 -1.26
C CYS A 349 15.70 14.10 -0.05
N ARG A 350 15.22 14.36 1.15
CA ARG A 350 15.84 13.90 2.41
C ARG A 350 16.13 12.40 2.45
N ARG A 351 15.38 11.57 1.70
CA ARG A 351 15.45 10.10 1.78
C ARG A 351 15.48 9.40 0.41
N GLY A 352 15.83 10.13 -0.66
CA GLY A 352 15.90 9.56 -2.00
C GLY A 352 15.92 10.61 -3.09
N ILE A 353 16.01 10.16 -4.33
CA ILE A 353 15.86 11.02 -5.51
C ILE A 353 14.44 10.82 -6.10
N ARG A 354 13.79 11.94 -6.36
CA ARG A 354 12.47 12.02 -6.97
C ARG A 354 12.57 12.47 -8.42
N VAL A 355 11.90 11.73 -9.32
CA VAL A 355 11.87 12.02 -10.75
C VAL A 355 10.42 12.13 -11.23
N ARG A 356 10.16 12.93 -12.25
CA ARG A 356 8.83 12.99 -12.87
C ARG A 356 8.47 11.64 -13.52
N PRO A 357 7.19 11.25 -13.51
CA PRO A 357 6.74 10.08 -14.25
C PRO A 357 7.13 10.17 -15.74
N ASP A 358 7.52 9.03 -16.32
CA ASP A 358 7.92 8.86 -17.72
C ASP A 358 9.15 9.67 -18.20
N ASP A 359 9.89 10.28 -17.30
CA ASP A 359 11.11 11.04 -17.60
C ASP A 359 12.36 10.16 -17.51
N ALA A 360 12.74 9.55 -18.61
CA ALA A 360 13.94 8.68 -18.68
C ALA A 360 15.24 9.49 -18.54
N ALA A 361 15.31 10.70 -19.07
CA ALA A 361 16.49 11.54 -18.97
C ALA A 361 16.71 12.03 -17.53
N GLY A 362 15.64 12.50 -16.86
CA GLY A 362 15.71 12.86 -15.46
C GLY A 362 16.07 11.68 -14.56
N PHE A 363 15.57 10.48 -14.90
CA PHE A 363 15.90 9.26 -14.16
C PHE A 363 17.38 8.88 -14.35
N ALA A 364 17.91 8.97 -15.58
CA ALA A 364 19.33 8.73 -15.87
C ALA A 364 20.25 9.73 -15.13
N ALA A 365 19.90 11.01 -15.14
CA ALA A 365 20.64 12.05 -14.42
C ALA A 365 20.64 11.81 -12.90
N GLY A 366 19.48 11.45 -12.32
CA GLY A 366 19.38 11.08 -10.90
C GLY A 366 20.18 9.81 -10.55
N LEU A 367 20.21 8.82 -11.45
CA LEU A 367 21.07 7.64 -11.30
C LEU A 367 22.55 8.03 -11.30
N ALA A 368 22.98 8.88 -12.28
CA ALA A 368 24.36 9.36 -12.37
C ALA A 368 24.78 10.08 -11.08
N ARG A 369 23.89 10.90 -10.50
CA ARG A 369 24.14 11.59 -9.22
C ARG A 369 24.36 10.58 -8.07
N LEU A 370 23.53 9.54 -7.95
CA LEU A 370 23.70 8.52 -6.91
C LEU A 370 24.92 7.63 -7.16
N ILE A 371 25.20 7.26 -8.40
CA ILE A 371 26.33 6.38 -8.74
C ILE A 371 27.66 7.12 -8.49
N GLY A 372 27.73 8.40 -8.85
CA GLY A 372 28.95 9.20 -8.73
C GLY A 372 29.25 9.72 -7.31
N ASP A 373 28.29 9.64 -6.37
CA ASP A 373 28.46 10.22 -5.03
C ASP A 373 28.14 9.20 -3.94
N GLU A 374 29.18 8.56 -3.41
CA GLU A 374 29.06 7.55 -2.36
C GLU A 374 28.55 8.15 -1.04
N GLU A 375 28.99 9.35 -0.68
CA GLU A 375 28.56 10.01 0.53
C GLU A 375 27.07 10.34 0.50
N LEU A 376 26.57 10.82 -0.64
CA LEU A 376 25.15 11.05 -0.85
C LEU A 376 24.35 9.72 -0.72
N ARG A 377 24.86 8.63 -1.32
CA ARG A 377 24.23 7.31 -1.17
C ARG A 377 24.12 6.91 0.30
N ARG A 378 25.18 7.10 1.06
CA ARG A 378 25.24 6.77 2.49
C ARG A 378 24.23 7.62 3.30
N GLN A 379 24.24 8.95 3.10
CA GLN A 379 23.36 9.88 3.83
C GLN A 379 21.88 9.60 3.56
N ILE A 380 21.50 9.44 2.30
CA ILE A 380 20.13 9.12 1.89
C ILE A 380 19.71 7.75 2.45
N GLY A 381 20.58 6.75 2.34
CA GLY A 381 20.32 5.39 2.83
C GLY A 381 20.09 5.35 4.34
N GLU A 382 20.97 5.98 5.13
CA GLU A 382 20.84 6.07 6.60
C GLU A 382 19.61 6.88 7.02
N GLY A 383 19.34 8.02 6.35
CA GLY A 383 18.15 8.82 6.57
C GLY A 383 16.86 8.05 6.29
N GLY A 384 16.85 7.31 5.18
CA GLY A 384 15.75 6.42 4.80
C GLY A 384 15.53 5.32 5.84
N ARG A 385 16.60 4.62 6.24
CA ARG A 385 16.53 3.55 7.26
C ARG A 385 15.97 4.04 8.57
N ARG A 386 16.49 5.15 9.11
CA ARG A 386 15.99 5.73 10.37
C ARG A 386 14.50 5.99 10.29
N PHE A 387 14.07 6.66 9.24
CA PHE A 387 12.66 7.00 9.04
C PHE A 387 11.75 5.76 8.95
N VAL A 388 12.12 4.75 8.17
CA VAL A 388 11.25 3.57 8.00
C VAL A 388 11.24 2.68 9.24
N THR A 389 12.35 2.59 9.97
CA THR A 389 12.41 1.83 11.23
C THR A 389 11.45 2.43 12.26
N GLU A 390 11.40 3.75 12.38
CA GLU A 390 10.52 4.45 13.32
C GLU A 390 9.04 4.42 12.88
N ASN A 391 8.77 4.48 11.57
CA ASN A 391 7.44 4.77 11.06
C ASN A 391 6.73 3.58 10.39
N TYR A 392 7.40 2.44 10.14
CA TYR A 392 6.87 1.33 9.37
C TYR A 392 7.05 -0.04 10.02
N SER A 393 7.27 -0.09 11.35
CA SER A 393 7.30 -1.38 12.06
C SER A 393 5.90 -2.00 12.15
N LYS A 394 5.85 -3.32 12.22
CA LYS A 394 4.62 -4.10 12.41
C LYS A 394 3.98 -3.78 13.77
N GLU A 395 4.79 -3.64 14.80
CA GLU A 395 4.36 -3.34 16.17
C GLU A 395 3.62 -1.99 16.21
N ARG A 396 4.20 -0.93 15.63
CA ARG A 396 3.55 0.38 15.53
C ARG A 396 2.22 0.29 14.78
N LEU A 397 2.16 -0.47 13.65
CA LEU A 397 0.91 -0.65 12.92
C LEU A 397 -0.18 -1.27 13.81
N LEU A 398 0.17 -2.30 14.60
CA LEU A 398 -0.77 -2.95 15.50
C LEU A 398 -1.27 -1.99 16.59
N ASP A 399 -0.37 -1.19 17.16
CA ASP A 399 -0.70 -0.21 18.19
C ASP A 399 -1.61 0.91 17.65
N ASP A 400 -1.32 1.44 16.46
CA ASP A 400 -2.13 2.47 15.82
C ASP A 400 -3.55 1.97 15.55
N VAL A 401 -3.68 0.75 15.00
CA VAL A 401 -4.99 0.16 14.69
C VAL A 401 -5.75 -0.19 15.98
N ARG A 402 -5.07 -0.71 17.00
CA ARG A 402 -5.66 -0.96 18.32
C ARG A 402 -6.21 0.32 18.93
N SER A 403 -5.43 1.40 18.91
CA SER A 403 -5.81 2.70 19.42
C SER A 403 -7.03 3.26 18.68
N LEU A 404 -7.05 3.17 17.35
CA LEU A 404 -8.21 3.55 16.54
C LEU A 404 -9.47 2.79 16.95
N TYR A 405 -9.39 1.48 17.14
CA TYR A 405 -10.53 0.67 17.52
C TYR A 405 -11.04 1.00 18.92
N GLN A 406 -10.13 1.18 19.88
CA GLN A 406 -10.51 1.58 21.25
C GLN A 406 -11.22 2.94 21.29
N GLN A 407 -10.75 3.91 20.52
CA GLN A 407 -11.39 5.22 20.38
C GLN A 407 -12.82 5.08 19.84
N LEU A 408 -13.01 4.25 18.80
CA LEU A 408 -14.32 4.05 18.17
C LEU A 408 -15.35 3.38 19.10
N VAL A 409 -14.91 2.42 19.90
CA VAL A 409 -15.79 1.68 20.81
C VAL A 409 -16.11 2.51 22.06
N ARG A 410 -15.17 3.31 22.57
CA ARG A 410 -15.36 4.18 23.74
C ARG A 410 -16.27 5.39 23.45
N THR A 411 -16.33 5.89 22.23
CA THR A 411 -17.24 6.96 21.82
C THR A 411 -18.68 6.43 21.83
N LYS A 412 -19.43 6.67 22.93
CA LYS A 412 -20.88 6.44 22.97
C LYS A 412 -21.54 7.23 21.82
N PRO A 413 -22.57 6.68 21.16
CA PRO A 413 -23.30 7.44 20.15
C PRO A 413 -23.81 8.73 20.80
N ALA A 414 -23.51 9.87 20.15
CA ALA A 414 -24.07 11.15 20.56
C ALA A 414 -25.60 11.02 20.54
N THR A 415 -26.23 11.15 21.70
CA THR A 415 -27.67 11.27 21.80
C THR A 415 -28.10 12.43 20.92
N VAL A 416 -28.89 12.18 19.91
CA VAL A 416 -29.54 13.17 19.07
C VAL A 416 -30.37 14.04 20.05
N LYS A 417 -29.86 15.23 20.37
CA LYS A 417 -30.65 16.23 21.10
C LYS A 417 -31.87 16.55 20.23
N ALA A 418 -33.04 16.13 20.66
CA ALA A 418 -34.29 16.58 20.11
C ALA A 418 -34.27 18.11 20.16
N ARG A 419 -34.42 18.76 19.03
CA ARG A 419 -34.70 20.19 18.96
C ARG A 419 -36.01 20.44 19.69
N SER A 420 -35.95 20.90 20.91
CA SER A 420 -37.10 21.50 21.59
C SER A 420 -37.51 22.72 20.78
N SER A 421 -38.68 22.64 20.17
CA SER A 421 -39.34 23.77 19.56
C SER A 421 -39.88 24.65 20.70
N ASP A 422 -39.10 25.63 21.09
CA ASP A 422 -39.59 26.73 21.92
C ASP A 422 -40.35 27.71 21.01
N ARG A 423 -41.64 27.53 20.89
CA ARG A 423 -42.58 28.57 20.45
C ARG A 423 -43.04 29.30 21.68
N SER A 424 -42.32 30.33 22.06
CA SER A 424 -42.86 31.36 22.95
C SER A 424 -43.84 32.20 22.14
N LEU A 425 -45.12 32.03 22.48
CA LEU A 425 -46.20 32.94 22.15
C LEU A 425 -46.00 34.22 23.01
N GLU A 426 -45.54 35.30 22.41
CA GLU A 426 -45.76 36.61 22.97
C GLU A 426 -47.15 37.11 22.54
N SER A 427 -48.08 37.08 23.48
CA SER A 427 -49.34 37.77 23.41
C SER A 427 -49.14 39.23 23.79
N ARG A 428 -49.69 40.12 22.95
CA ARG A 428 -49.89 41.55 23.19
C ARG A 428 -50.63 41.80 24.50
N VAL A 429 -50.21 42.77 25.25
CA VAL A 429 -50.95 43.98 25.60
C VAL A 429 -50.00 45.16 25.68
#